data_73d2491487050984de5a154f75c9c94a
#
_entry.id   73d2491487050984de5a154f75c9c94a
#
_cell.length_a   1.000
_cell.length_b   1.000
_cell.length_c   1.000
_cell.angle_alpha   90.00
_cell.angle_beta   90.00
_cell.angle_gamma   90.00
#
_symmetry.space_group_name_H-M   'P 1'
#
loop_
_entity.id
_entity.type
_entity.pdbx_description
1 polymer ?
#
loop_
_entity_poly.entity_id
_entity_poly.type
_entity_poly.pdbx_seq_one_letter_code
_entity_poly.pdbx_strand_id
1 'polypeptide(L)'
;YPYGGVEQTASRLLPLSIAYPTLASNPQIRDRLRLIMQNSRLRLVQMAGPSASFTWWGMDGEPDAFLTAYVYYADWNASKVLELNLPPEHWQRVLEVYSKQAQNTPLLQRALILSFAKQMQLPVNTLLSGLMDDLAKAGEGNAANLMEDGEDSIVMSDPDSALGLAAARVLT
;
A
#
# COMPACT_ATOMS: atom_id res chain seq x y z
N TYR A 1 15.01 -12.34 -9.06
CA TYR A 1 14.10 -13.33 -8.46
C TYR A 1 13.27 -13.96 -9.56
N PRO A 2 13.30 -15.28 -9.74
CA PRO A 2 12.63 -15.94 -10.88
C PRO A 2 11.08 -15.83 -10.85
N TYR A 3 10.50 -15.23 -9.82
CA TYR A 3 9.04 -15.20 -9.66
C TYR A 3 8.45 -13.84 -9.30
N GLY A 4 9.20 -12.76 -9.51
CA GLY A 4 8.77 -11.41 -9.15
C GLY A 4 8.96 -11.09 -7.66
N GLY A 5 9.28 -9.83 -7.38
CA GLY A 5 9.44 -9.31 -6.02
C GLY A 5 8.11 -8.94 -5.36
N VAL A 6 8.22 -8.32 -4.21
CA VAL A 6 7.07 -7.85 -3.41
C VAL A 6 6.18 -6.91 -4.23
N GLU A 7 6.77 -5.92 -4.88
CA GLU A 7 6.05 -4.94 -5.69
C GLU A 7 5.27 -5.61 -6.83
N GLN A 8 5.93 -6.51 -7.58
CA GLN A 8 5.26 -7.22 -8.67
C GLN A 8 4.11 -8.09 -8.20
N THR A 9 4.25 -8.72 -7.04
CA THR A 9 3.20 -9.55 -6.44
C THR A 9 2.00 -8.70 -6.03
N ALA A 10 2.25 -7.59 -5.35
CA ALA A 10 1.20 -6.65 -4.94
C ALA A 10 0.53 -5.98 -6.15
N SER A 11 1.31 -5.60 -7.16
CA SER A 11 0.81 -4.98 -8.39
C SER A 11 0.02 -5.93 -9.28
N ARG A 12 0.15 -7.23 -9.07
CA ARG A 12 -0.74 -8.23 -9.66
C ARG A 12 -2.01 -8.41 -8.82
N LEU A 13 -1.85 -8.45 -7.51
CA LEU A 13 -2.94 -8.72 -6.58
C LEU A 13 -3.99 -7.60 -6.59
N LEU A 14 -3.57 -6.35 -6.56
CA LEU A 14 -4.50 -5.21 -6.47
C LEU A 14 -5.43 -5.09 -7.68
N PRO A 15 -4.95 -5.07 -8.94
CA PRO A 15 -5.84 -5.00 -10.10
C PRO A 15 -6.78 -6.21 -10.20
N LEU A 16 -6.32 -7.41 -9.88
CA LEU A 16 -7.17 -8.59 -9.86
C LEU A 16 -8.28 -8.47 -8.83
N SER A 17 -7.98 -7.92 -7.65
CA SER A 17 -8.97 -7.68 -6.60
C SER A 17 -10.04 -6.69 -7.03
N ILE A 18 -9.64 -5.63 -7.73
CA ILE A 18 -10.57 -4.61 -8.26
C ILE A 18 -11.44 -5.17 -9.38
N ALA A 19 -10.86 -5.97 -10.27
CA ALA A 19 -11.57 -6.55 -11.42
C ALA A 19 -12.43 -7.76 -11.05
N TYR A 20 -12.15 -8.42 -9.94
CA TYR A 20 -12.80 -9.68 -9.54
C TYR A 20 -14.34 -9.60 -9.53
N PRO A 21 -14.99 -8.59 -8.94
CA PRO A 21 -16.47 -8.53 -8.93
C PRO A 21 -17.10 -8.57 -10.33
N THR A 22 -16.43 -7.96 -11.32
CA THR A 22 -16.89 -7.95 -12.71
C THR A 22 -16.66 -9.30 -13.41
N LEU A 23 -15.50 -9.92 -13.17
CA LEU A 23 -15.08 -11.14 -13.86
C LEU A 23 -15.63 -12.42 -13.21
N ALA A 24 -16.05 -12.36 -11.96
CA ALA A 24 -16.48 -13.51 -11.16
C ALA A 24 -17.85 -14.09 -11.59
N SER A 25 -18.56 -13.44 -12.51
CA SER A 25 -19.80 -13.95 -13.09
C SER A 25 -19.57 -15.25 -13.90
N ASN A 26 -18.37 -15.45 -14.43
CA ASN A 26 -17.97 -16.72 -15.06
C ASN A 26 -17.32 -17.63 -13.98
N PRO A 27 -17.91 -18.80 -13.65
CA PRO A 27 -17.41 -19.64 -12.57
C PRO A 27 -15.98 -20.16 -12.78
N GLN A 28 -15.59 -20.45 -14.02
CA GLN A 28 -14.23 -20.94 -14.32
C GLN A 28 -13.18 -19.84 -14.12
N ILE A 29 -13.49 -18.63 -14.57
CA ILE A 29 -12.62 -17.46 -14.37
C ILE A 29 -12.57 -17.11 -12.89
N ARG A 30 -13.69 -17.10 -12.20
CA ARG A 30 -13.77 -16.84 -10.76
C ARG A 30 -12.85 -17.75 -9.97
N ASP A 31 -12.93 -19.06 -10.18
CA ASP A 31 -12.14 -20.02 -9.42
C ASP A 31 -10.65 -19.87 -9.69
N ARG A 32 -10.27 -19.59 -10.94
CA ARG A 32 -8.88 -19.31 -11.31
C ARG A 32 -8.36 -18.03 -10.67
N LEU A 33 -9.13 -16.95 -10.69
CA LEU A 33 -8.75 -15.69 -10.08
C LEU A 33 -8.61 -15.81 -8.57
N ARG A 34 -9.52 -16.51 -7.91
CA ARG A 34 -9.42 -16.80 -6.48
C ARG A 34 -8.11 -17.50 -6.13
N LEU A 35 -7.75 -18.52 -6.90
CA LEU A 35 -6.50 -19.26 -6.69
C LEU A 35 -5.27 -18.36 -6.87
N ILE A 36 -5.25 -17.53 -7.92
CA ILE A 36 -4.15 -16.59 -8.17
C ILE A 36 -4.02 -15.59 -7.00
N MET A 37 -5.13 -15.02 -6.53
CA MET A 37 -5.12 -14.06 -5.42
C MET A 37 -4.68 -14.71 -4.12
N GLN A 38 -5.16 -15.91 -3.81
CA GLN A 38 -4.75 -16.65 -2.61
C GLN A 38 -3.26 -16.96 -2.61
N ASN A 39 -2.73 -17.43 -3.75
CA ASN A 39 -1.30 -17.70 -3.91
C ASN A 39 -0.46 -16.41 -3.80
N SER A 40 -0.94 -15.31 -4.36
CA SER A 40 -0.26 -14.01 -4.25
C SER A 40 -0.20 -13.53 -2.80
N ARG A 41 -1.30 -13.66 -2.05
CA ARG A 41 -1.33 -13.32 -0.62
C ARG A 41 -0.37 -14.18 0.19
N LEU A 42 -0.38 -15.49 -0.01
CA LEU A 42 0.55 -16.41 0.66
C LEU A 42 1.99 -16.01 0.40
N ARG A 43 2.31 -15.67 -0.83
CA ARG A 43 3.64 -15.24 -1.23
C ARG A 43 4.06 -13.94 -0.55
N LEU A 44 3.17 -12.96 -0.43
CA LEU A 44 3.43 -11.73 0.31
C LEU A 44 3.73 -12.02 1.78
N VAL A 45 2.97 -12.91 2.41
CA VAL A 45 3.23 -13.34 3.80
C VAL A 45 4.64 -13.94 3.93
N GLN A 46 5.06 -14.76 2.97
CA GLN A 46 6.39 -15.37 2.96
C GLN A 46 7.53 -14.36 2.76
N MET A 47 7.25 -13.23 2.12
CA MET A 47 8.22 -12.16 1.89
C MET A 47 8.21 -11.07 2.97
N ALA A 48 7.31 -11.13 3.93
CA ALA A 48 7.25 -10.17 5.03
C ALA A 48 8.46 -10.30 5.95
N GLY A 49 9.04 -9.17 6.32
CA GLY A 49 10.11 -9.10 7.30
C GLY A 49 9.60 -9.29 8.74
N PRO A 50 10.54 -9.34 9.72
CA PRO A 50 10.18 -9.58 11.13
C PRO A 50 9.24 -8.54 11.74
N SER A 51 9.28 -7.31 11.24
CA SER A 51 8.42 -6.20 11.69
C SER A 51 7.12 -6.06 10.90
N ALA A 52 6.73 -7.11 10.18
CA ALA A 52 5.59 -7.09 9.26
C ALA A 52 5.68 -5.96 8.21
N SER A 53 6.90 -5.66 7.79
CA SER A 53 7.22 -4.67 6.76
C SER A 53 7.86 -5.32 5.55
N PHE A 54 7.93 -4.58 4.45
CA PHE A 54 8.42 -5.09 3.18
C PHE A 54 9.60 -4.26 2.67
N THR A 55 10.51 -4.94 1.98
CA THR A 55 11.66 -4.35 1.28
C THR A 55 11.54 -4.60 -0.21
N TRP A 56 12.19 -3.75 -1.02
CA TRP A 56 12.18 -3.90 -2.48
C TRP A 56 12.83 -5.20 -2.96
N TRP A 57 13.85 -5.66 -2.26
CA TRP A 57 14.75 -6.72 -2.73
C TRP A 57 14.64 -8.03 -1.95
N GLY A 58 13.63 -8.20 -1.13
CA GLY A 58 13.45 -9.40 -0.31
C GLY A 58 13.70 -9.13 1.18
N MET A 59 14.02 -10.17 1.95
CA MET A 59 14.11 -10.04 3.43
C MET A 59 15.34 -9.29 3.92
N ASP A 60 16.34 -9.09 3.07
CA ASP A 60 17.63 -8.48 3.41
C ASP A 60 17.69 -7.03 2.95
N GLY A 61 17.07 -6.12 3.65
CA GLY A 61 17.10 -4.71 3.33
C GLY A 61 16.33 -3.86 4.32
N GLU A 62 16.48 -2.55 4.17
CA GLU A 62 15.70 -1.61 4.96
C GLU A 62 14.24 -1.63 4.51
N PRO A 63 13.30 -1.68 5.45
CA PRO A 63 11.88 -1.62 5.14
C PRO A 63 11.52 -0.32 4.43
N ASP A 64 10.73 -0.44 3.38
CA ASP A 64 10.18 0.73 2.67
C ASP A 64 8.76 0.98 3.15
N ALA A 65 8.51 2.20 3.64
CA ALA A 65 7.23 2.58 4.21
C ALA A 65 6.10 2.59 3.17
N PHE A 66 6.38 3.11 1.99
CA PHE A 66 5.39 3.20 0.92
C PHE A 66 5.06 1.82 0.36
N LEU A 67 6.07 1.01 0.08
CA LEU A 67 5.87 -0.37 -0.40
C LEU A 67 5.07 -1.19 0.62
N THR A 68 5.41 -1.07 1.90
CA THR A 68 4.68 -1.74 2.98
C THR A 68 3.21 -1.34 2.99
N ALA A 69 2.91 -0.05 2.90
CA ALA A 69 1.54 0.47 2.85
C ALA A 69 0.79 -0.04 1.61
N TYR A 70 1.45 -0.06 0.47
CA TYR A 70 0.88 -0.55 -0.79
C TYR A 70 0.54 -2.04 -0.72
N VAL A 71 1.43 -2.85 -0.17
CA VAL A 71 1.20 -4.29 0.01
C VAL A 71 -0.03 -4.53 0.91
N TYR A 72 -0.12 -3.85 2.04
CA TYR A 72 -1.28 -3.99 2.93
C TYR A 72 -2.58 -3.53 2.27
N TYR A 73 -2.53 -2.47 1.48
CA TYR A 73 -3.69 -2.01 0.72
C TYR A 73 -4.14 -3.05 -0.31
N ALA A 74 -3.21 -3.66 -1.03
CA ALA A 74 -3.51 -4.74 -1.97
C ALA A 74 -4.09 -5.96 -1.25
N ASP A 75 -3.52 -6.35 -0.11
CA ASP A 75 -4.00 -7.46 0.69
C ASP A 75 -5.41 -7.21 1.25
N TRP A 76 -5.69 -5.99 1.70
CA TRP A 76 -7.02 -5.63 2.17
C TRP A 76 -8.07 -5.74 1.06
N ASN A 77 -7.78 -5.23 -0.14
CA ASN A 77 -8.69 -5.35 -1.28
C ASN A 77 -8.95 -6.81 -1.64
N ALA A 78 -7.91 -7.64 -1.70
CA ALA A 78 -8.03 -9.06 -1.97
C ALA A 78 -8.84 -9.78 -0.88
N SER A 79 -8.59 -9.47 0.37
CA SER A 79 -9.30 -10.06 1.52
C SER A 79 -10.79 -9.77 1.46
N LYS A 80 -11.18 -8.57 1.07
CA LYS A 80 -12.60 -8.20 0.89
C LYS A 80 -13.29 -9.04 -0.17
N VAL A 81 -12.73 -9.11 -1.37
CA VAL A 81 -13.37 -9.83 -2.49
C VAL A 81 -13.32 -11.35 -2.31
N LEU A 82 -12.35 -11.85 -1.57
CA LEU A 82 -12.27 -13.27 -1.19
C LEU A 82 -13.14 -13.60 0.02
N GLU A 83 -13.78 -12.59 0.62
CA GLU A 83 -14.62 -12.72 1.81
C GLU A 83 -13.89 -13.38 2.98
N LEU A 84 -12.64 -13.00 3.19
CA LEU A 84 -11.81 -13.51 4.28
C LEU A 84 -12.12 -12.76 5.57
N ASN A 85 -12.43 -13.52 6.60
CA ASN A 85 -12.74 -12.99 7.92
C ASN A 85 -11.46 -12.92 8.76
N LEU A 86 -10.63 -11.90 8.50
CA LEU A 86 -9.38 -11.72 9.24
C LEU A 86 -9.67 -11.19 10.64
N PRO A 87 -8.92 -11.65 11.66
CA PRO A 87 -9.15 -11.21 13.04
C PRO A 87 -8.85 -9.72 13.20
N PRO A 88 -9.55 -9.01 14.12
CA PRO A 88 -9.31 -7.57 14.34
C PRO A 88 -7.85 -7.23 14.65
N GLU A 89 -7.12 -8.13 15.30
CA GLU A 89 -5.71 -7.96 15.66
C GLU A 89 -4.81 -7.80 14.42
N HIS A 90 -5.19 -8.41 13.30
CA HIS A 90 -4.47 -8.25 12.04
C HIS A 90 -4.46 -6.79 11.58
N TRP A 91 -5.63 -6.15 11.58
CA TRP A 91 -5.76 -4.75 11.14
C TRP A 91 -5.21 -3.76 12.18
N GLN A 92 -5.25 -4.07 13.45
CA GLN A 92 -4.57 -3.29 14.50
C GLN A 92 -3.06 -3.28 14.27
N ARG A 93 -2.48 -4.43 13.92
CA ARG A 93 -1.06 -4.52 13.58
C ARG A 93 -0.71 -3.69 12.35
N VAL A 94 -1.56 -3.72 11.32
CA VAL A 94 -1.39 -2.88 10.12
C VAL A 94 -1.38 -1.40 10.50
N LEU A 95 -2.30 -0.97 11.35
CA LEU A 95 -2.35 0.41 11.82
C LEU A 95 -1.11 0.80 12.62
N GLU A 96 -0.59 -0.09 13.46
CA GLU A 96 0.65 0.14 14.20
C GLU A 96 1.83 0.34 13.24
N VAL A 97 1.94 -0.49 12.21
CA VAL A 97 2.97 -0.35 11.17
C VAL A 97 2.84 0.99 10.46
N TYR A 98 1.64 1.39 10.06
CA TYR A 98 1.39 2.68 9.42
C TYR A 98 1.74 3.85 10.33
N SER A 99 1.33 3.81 11.59
CA SER A 99 1.61 4.86 12.56
C SER A 99 3.11 5.06 12.79
N LYS A 100 3.82 3.96 12.89
CA LYS A 100 5.27 3.95 13.13
C LYS A 100 6.04 4.47 11.93
N GLN A 101 5.66 4.07 10.73
CA GLN A 101 6.34 4.47 9.51
C GLN A 101 6.00 5.90 9.08
N ALA A 102 4.76 6.35 9.32
CA ALA A 102 4.32 7.68 8.92
C ALA A 102 5.15 8.80 9.55
N GLN A 103 5.72 8.60 10.73
CA GLN A 103 6.48 9.64 11.45
C GLN A 103 7.82 9.98 10.79
N ASN A 104 8.41 9.04 10.06
CA ASN A 104 9.77 9.15 9.53
C ASN A 104 9.82 9.19 8.00
N THR A 105 8.69 9.46 7.34
CA THR A 105 8.61 9.51 5.88
C THR A 105 8.36 10.93 5.38
N PRO A 106 8.82 11.27 4.17
CA PRO A 106 8.50 12.54 3.53
C PRO A 106 6.99 12.80 3.46
N LEU A 107 6.58 14.07 3.45
CA LEU A 107 5.17 14.47 3.56
C LEU A 107 4.28 13.89 2.47
N LEU A 108 4.75 13.83 1.22
CA LEU A 108 3.97 13.25 0.13
C LEU A 108 3.78 11.73 0.30
N GLN A 109 4.80 11.01 0.72
CA GLN A 109 4.66 9.58 1.03
C GLN A 109 3.73 9.35 2.21
N ARG A 110 3.81 10.19 3.26
CA ARG A 110 2.86 10.12 4.38
C ARG A 110 1.42 10.30 3.91
N ALA A 111 1.17 11.24 3.01
CA ALA A 111 -0.15 11.46 2.43
C ALA A 111 -0.67 10.21 1.71
N LEU A 112 0.16 9.55 0.91
CA LEU A 112 -0.19 8.30 0.22
C LEU A 112 -0.47 7.16 1.19
N ILE A 113 0.42 6.96 2.17
CA ILE A 113 0.28 5.91 3.21
C ILE A 113 -1.04 6.09 3.97
N LEU A 114 -1.32 7.31 4.42
CA LEU A 114 -2.54 7.60 5.18
C LEU A 114 -3.80 7.53 4.30
N SER A 115 -3.69 7.84 3.02
CA SER A 115 -4.78 7.64 2.05
C SER A 115 -5.15 6.16 1.91
N PHE A 116 -4.18 5.27 1.77
CA PHE A 116 -4.43 3.84 1.78
C PHE A 116 -5.09 3.38 3.07
N ALA A 117 -4.55 3.81 4.21
CA ALA A 117 -5.10 3.47 5.52
C ALA A 117 -6.55 3.95 5.69
N LYS A 118 -6.86 5.15 5.20
CA LYS A 118 -8.23 5.68 5.21
C LYS A 118 -9.17 4.88 4.32
N GLN A 119 -8.73 4.50 3.13
CA GLN A 119 -9.52 3.64 2.24
C GLN A 119 -9.76 2.25 2.84
N MET A 120 -8.84 1.77 3.66
CA MET A 120 -8.98 0.53 4.44
C MET A 120 -9.88 0.71 5.67
N GLN A 121 -10.44 1.89 5.87
CA GLN A 121 -11.32 2.23 7.01
C GLN A 121 -10.63 2.12 8.38
N LEU A 122 -9.33 2.32 8.41
CA LEU A 122 -8.57 2.36 9.65
C LEU A 122 -8.75 3.71 10.37
N PRO A 123 -8.69 3.76 11.71
CA PRO A 123 -8.88 4.98 12.49
C PRO A 123 -7.61 5.87 12.43
N VAL A 124 -7.45 6.64 11.36
CA VAL A 124 -6.25 7.45 11.11
C VAL A 124 -6.47 8.96 11.26
N ASN A 125 -7.57 9.39 11.83
CA ASN A 125 -7.92 10.81 11.91
C ASN A 125 -6.86 11.66 12.63
N THR A 126 -6.29 11.17 13.72
CA THR A 126 -5.21 11.86 14.44
C THR A 126 -3.96 12.01 13.60
N LEU A 127 -3.59 10.96 12.86
CA LEU A 127 -2.45 10.97 11.95
C LEU A 127 -2.66 11.92 10.77
N LEU A 128 -3.89 11.97 10.24
CA LEU A 128 -4.27 12.90 9.17
C LEU A 128 -4.21 14.35 9.65
N SER A 129 -4.70 14.65 10.86
CA SER A 129 -4.59 15.99 11.45
C SER A 129 -3.14 16.43 11.60
N GLY A 130 -2.28 15.54 12.09
CA GLY A 130 -0.84 15.81 12.18
C GLY A 130 -0.19 16.07 10.83
N LEU A 131 -0.56 15.31 9.81
CA LEU A 131 -0.09 15.52 8.44
C LEU A 131 -0.53 16.90 7.91
N MET A 132 -1.79 17.28 8.12
CA MET A 132 -2.31 18.57 7.66
C MET A 132 -1.58 19.75 8.35
N ASP A 133 -1.29 19.62 9.64
CA ASP A 133 -0.51 20.63 10.37
C ASP A 133 0.91 20.74 9.80
N ASP A 134 1.56 19.62 9.52
CA ASP A 134 2.91 19.62 8.96
C ASP A 134 2.93 20.18 7.51
N LEU A 135 1.90 19.89 6.71
CA LEU A 135 1.73 20.45 5.38
C LEU A 135 1.53 21.98 5.42
N ALA A 136 0.73 22.48 6.36
CA ALA A 136 0.52 23.91 6.54
C ALA A 136 1.83 24.63 6.89
N LYS A 137 2.62 24.07 7.82
CA LYS A 137 3.93 24.61 8.18
C LYS A 137 4.92 24.59 7.02
N ALA A 138 4.94 23.52 6.24
CA ALA A 138 5.80 23.41 5.06
C ALA A 138 5.39 24.42 3.97
N GLY A 139 4.08 24.63 3.77
CA GLY A 139 3.54 25.63 2.83
C GLY A 139 3.91 27.05 3.19
N GLU A 140 4.00 27.37 4.47
CA GLU A 140 4.48 28.68 4.95
C GLU A 140 5.99 28.87 4.74
N GLY A 141 6.76 27.77 4.77
CA GLY A 141 8.22 27.79 4.64
C GLY A 141 8.72 27.77 3.20
N ASN A 142 8.39 26.73 2.42
CA ASN A 142 8.85 26.57 1.05
C ASN A 142 8.14 25.41 0.32
N ALA A 143 7.17 25.72 -0.52
CA ALA A 143 6.43 24.74 -1.30
C ALA A 143 7.32 23.94 -2.28
N ALA A 144 8.42 24.51 -2.77
CA ALA A 144 9.35 23.83 -3.69
C ALA A 144 10.08 22.67 -3.00
N ASN A 145 10.49 22.80 -1.75
CA ASN A 145 11.14 21.71 -1.00
C ASN A 145 10.20 20.53 -0.76
N LEU A 146 8.92 20.80 -0.58
CA LEU A 146 7.91 19.74 -0.41
C LEU A 146 7.80 18.87 -1.67
N MET A 147 7.84 19.49 -2.84
CA MET A 147 7.77 18.78 -4.12
C MET A 147 9.07 18.03 -4.43
N GLU A 148 10.21 18.60 -4.10
CA GLU A 148 11.53 17.99 -4.27
C GLU A 148 11.66 16.73 -3.41
N ASP A 149 11.31 16.80 -2.14
CA ASP A 149 11.25 15.63 -1.25
C ASP A 149 10.29 14.55 -1.77
N GLY A 150 9.20 14.95 -2.39
CA GLY A 150 8.22 14.05 -2.99
C GLY A 150 8.77 13.33 -4.21
N GLU A 151 9.48 14.02 -5.09
CA GLU A 151 10.08 13.44 -6.30
C GLU A 151 11.19 12.44 -5.97
N ASP A 152 12.03 12.74 -4.99
CA ASP A 152 13.13 11.85 -4.59
C ASP A 152 12.65 10.59 -3.86
N SER A 153 11.50 10.63 -3.23
CA SER A 153 11.02 9.56 -2.36
C SER A 153 9.94 8.68 -2.99
N ILE A 154 9.25 9.16 -4.02
CA ILE A 154 8.22 8.42 -4.74
C ILE A 154 8.76 8.08 -6.12
N VAL A 155 8.91 6.78 -6.41
CA VAL A 155 9.29 6.33 -7.75
C VAL A 155 8.10 6.53 -8.69
N MET A 156 7.92 7.77 -9.13
CA MET A 156 6.84 8.21 -10.02
C MET A 156 7.23 8.14 -11.49
N SER A 157 8.31 7.47 -11.82
CA SER A 157 8.89 7.44 -13.16
C SER A 157 8.02 6.73 -14.20
N ASP A 158 7.05 5.94 -13.78
CA ASP A 158 6.12 5.24 -14.66
C ASP A 158 4.67 5.52 -14.23
N PRO A 159 3.97 6.46 -14.90
CA PRO A 159 2.58 6.77 -14.57
C PRO A 159 1.60 5.62 -14.86
N ASP A 160 2.01 4.63 -15.66
CA ASP A 160 1.21 3.45 -15.94
C ASP A 160 1.39 2.35 -14.88
N SER A 161 2.34 2.51 -13.96
CA SER A 161 2.50 1.59 -12.83
C SER A 161 1.35 1.74 -11.84
N ALA A 162 1.02 0.66 -11.11
CA ALA A 162 0.01 0.70 -10.06
C ALA A 162 0.36 1.71 -8.95
N LEU A 163 1.66 1.90 -8.67
CA LEU A 163 2.17 2.91 -7.73
C LEU A 163 1.93 4.33 -8.25
N GLY A 164 2.23 4.57 -9.53
CA GLY A 164 2.00 5.86 -10.17
C GLY A 164 0.51 6.23 -10.19
N LEU A 165 -0.38 5.29 -10.50
CA LEU A 165 -1.83 5.50 -10.49
C LEU A 165 -2.35 5.79 -9.07
N ALA A 166 -1.86 5.08 -8.06
CA ALA A 166 -2.21 5.32 -6.67
C ALA A 166 -1.77 6.70 -6.20
N ALA A 167 -0.55 7.12 -6.55
CA ALA A 167 -0.02 8.46 -6.27
C ALA A 167 -0.84 9.56 -6.95
N ALA A 168 -1.15 9.40 -8.24
CA ALA A 168 -1.95 10.36 -9.00
C ALA A 168 -3.36 10.54 -8.40
N ARG A 169 -3.98 9.46 -7.90
CA ARG A 169 -5.29 9.51 -7.27
C ARG A 169 -5.31 10.34 -5.97
N VAL A 170 -4.22 10.37 -5.23
CA VAL A 170 -4.12 11.17 -3.99
C VAL A 170 -3.89 12.65 -4.29
N LEU A 171 -3.18 12.96 -5.38
CA LEU A 171 -2.86 14.33 -5.77
C LEU A 171 -4.02 15.04 -6.50
N THR A 172 -5.00 14.31 -6.95
CA THR A 172 -6.24 14.84 -7.54
C THR A 172 -7.39 14.90 -6.55
#